data_66f5c5648f0da8bfc550cdfe3c1bc7a7
#
_entry.id   66f5c5648f0da8bfc550cdfe3c1bc7a7
#
_cell.length_a   1.000
_cell.length_b   1.000
_cell.length_c   1.000
_cell.angle_alpha   90.00
_cell.angle_beta   90.00
_cell.angle_gamma   90.00
#
_symmetry.space_group_name_H-M   'P 1'
#
loop_
_entity.id
_entity.type
_entity.pdbx_description
1 polymer ?
#
loop_
_entity_poly.entity_id
_entity_poly.type
_entity_poly.pdbx_seq_one_letter_code
_entity_poly.pdbx_strand_id
1 'polypeptide(L)'
;MYQFPKMYPQFPYYTNVPMYPYGIHPYYGPNENRQLQRRIEIKDYGPYPYVVDIEEATEQNTTYRTALWTGNHLQVTLMSIRPGEDIGLEIHPDTDQFLRVEQGDGIVQMGNSRNNLTFAARVHEDSAIMIPAGTWHNVTNTGRMPLRLYSIYAPPHHPFGTVHKTKKDALTAERSYQWY
;
A
#
# COMPACT_ATOMS: atom_id res chain seq x y z
N MET A 1 -26.39 -31.52 -10.76
CA MET A 1 -25.79 -31.05 -12.03
C MET A 1 -26.14 -29.58 -12.18
N TYR A 2 -25.26 -28.69 -11.70
CA TYR A 2 -25.47 -27.24 -11.75
C TYR A 2 -24.83 -26.70 -13.03
N GLN A 3 -25.64 -26.17 -13.93
CA GLN A 3 -25.17 -25.45 -15.12
C GLN A 3 -24.91 -24.00 -14.74
N PHE A 4 -23.65 -23.55 -14.89
CA PHE A 4 -23.30 -22.15 -14.84
C PHE A 4 -23.69 -21.44 -16.13
N PRO A 5 -24.36 -20.27 -16.07
CA PRO A 5 -24.65 -19.53 -17.29
C PRO A 5 -23.35 -18.93 -17.84
N LYS A 6 -22.99 -19.29 -19.05
CA LYS A 6 -21.94 -18.63 -19.83
C LYS A 6 -22.48 -17.31 -20.36
N MET A 7 -22.05 -16.20 -19.81
CA MET A 7 -22.04 -14.92 -20.54
C MET A 7 -21.00 -13.98 -19.92
N TYR A 8 -19.78 -14.06 -20.45
CA TYR A 8 -18.87 -12.91 -20.38
C TYR A 8 -19.12 -12.06 -21.63
N PRO A 9 -19.37 -10.75 -21.52
CA PRO A 9 -19.41 -9.88 -22.69
C PRO A 9 -18.02 -9.89 -23.34
N GLN A 10 -17.97 -10.23 -24.64
CA GLN A 10 -16.75 -10.09 -25.42
C GLN A 10 -16.46 -8.61 -25.59
N PHE A 11 -15.44 -8.12 -24.91
CA PHE A 11 -14.91 -6.80 -25.21
C PHE A 11 -14.31 -6.83 -26.63
N PRO A 12 -14.59 -5.81 -27.48
CA PRO A 12 -13.96 -5.73 -28.78
C PRO A 12 -12.45 -5.63 -28.57
N TYR A 13 -11.71 -6.61 -29.09
CA TYR A 13 -10.25 -6.52 -29.17
C TYR A 13 -9.91 -5.32 -30.04
N TYR A 14 -9.16 -4.37 -29.50
CA TYR A 14 -8.55 -3.30 -30.27
C TYR A 14 -7.51 -3.92 -31.24
N THR A 15 -7.88 -4.09 -32.50
CA THR A 15 -7.05 -4.67 -33.55
C THR A 15 -6.04 -3.71 -34.17
N ASN A 16 -5.70 -2.61 -33.48
CA ASN A 16 -4.72 -1.64 -33.94
C ASN A 16 -3.61 -1.37 -32.91
N VAL A 17 -3.05 -2.43 -32.34
CA VAL A 17 -1.73 -2.31 -31.71
C VAL A 17 -0.70 -2.53 -32.80
N PRO A 18 0.23 -1.60 -33.08
CA PRO A 18 1.32 -1.83 -34.02
C PRO A 18 2.10 -3.06 -33.56
N MET A 19 2.08 -4.13 -34.36
CA MET A 19 2.97 -5.27 -34.14
C MET A 19 4.39 -4.79 -34.41
N TYR A 20 5.15 -4.55 -33.37
CA TYR A 20 6.60 -4.43 -33.50
C TYR A 20 7.15 -5.80 -33.94
N PRO A 21 7.99 -5.87 -35.02
CA PRO A 21 8.55 -7.11 -35.46
C PRO A 21 9.37 -7.74 -34.33
N TYR A 22 9.14 -9.02 -34.10
CA TYR A 22 9.97 -9.85 -33.23
C TYR A 22 11.44 -9.76 -33.66
N GLY A 23 12.26 -9.17 -32.83
CA GLY A 23 13.69 -9.13 -33.03
C GLY A 23 14.26 -7.75 -32.81
N ILE A 24 14.55 -7.45 -31.61
CA ILE A 24 15.67 -6.77 -30.97
C ILE A 24 15.14 -6.36 -29.60
N HIS A 25 15.16 -7.28 -28.61
CA HIS A 25 15.26 -6.83 -27.24
C HIS A 25 16.59 -6.09 -27.14
N PRO A 26 16.60 -4.81 -26.74
CA PRO A 26 17.86 -4.18 -26.36
C PRO A 26 18.42 -5.07 -25.24
N TYR A 27 19.58 -5.65 -25.52
CA TYR A 27 20.36 -6.35 -24.52
C TYR A 27 20.55 -5.39 -23.35
N TYR A 28 19.96 -5.69 -22.21
CA TYR A 28 20.34 -5.07 -20.95
C TYR A 28 21.74 -5.61 -20.62
N GLY A 29 22.74 -5.01 -21.23
CA GLY A 29 24.10 -5.11 -20.74
C GLY A 29 24.15 -4.47 -19.34
N PRO A 30 25.13 -4.82 -18.49
CA PRO A 30 25.31 -4.17 -17.21
C PRO A 30 25.58 -2.67 -17.49
N ASN A 31 24.52 -1.89 -17.45
CA ASN A 31 24.61 -0.46 -17.63
C ASN A 31 25.09 0.12 -16.31
N GLU A 32 26.37 0.43 -16.23
CA GLU A 32 26.99 1.25 -15.17
C GLU A 32 26.52 2.70 -15.20
N ASN A 33 25.37 2.98 -15.74
CA ASN A 33 24.67 4.21 -15.50
C ASN A 33 23.79 4.01 -14.27
N ARG A 34 24.29 4.38 -13.09
CA ARG A 34 23.44 4.86 -12.01
C ARG A 34 22.53 5.91 -12.66
N GLN A 35 21.34 5.48 -13.09
CA GLN A 35 20.27 6.41 -13.39
C GLN A 35 20.17 7.28 -12.16
N LEU A 36 20.35 8.58 -12.34
CA LEU A 36 19.99 9.58 -11.34
C LEU A 36 18.59 9.19 -10.88
N GLN A 37 18.44 8.65 -9.67
CA GLN A 37 17.17 8.22 -9.12
C GLN A 37 16.21 9.39 -9.30
N ARG A 38 15.24 9.23 -10.18
CA ARG A 38 14.30 10.30 -10.50
C ARG A 38 13.44 10.49 -9.26
N ARG A 39 13.64 11.61 -8.57
CA ARG A 39 12.90 11.91 -7.36
C ARG A 39 11.41 11.99 -7.70
N ILE A 40 10.63 11.07 -7.13
CA ILE A 40 9.18 11.05 -7.27
C ILE A 40 8.61 12.14 -6.35
N GLU A 41 7.76 12.99 -6.89
CA GLU A 41 6.97 13.91 -6.05
C GLU A 41 5.88 13.09 -5.35
N ILE A 42 5.98 12.92 -4.04
CA ILE A 42 5.04 12.13 -3.25
C ILE A 42 3.91 13.04 -2.77
N LYS A 43 2.73 12.90 -3.39
CA LYS A 43 1.48 13.58 -3.06
C LYS A 43 0.29 12.73 -3.51
N ASP A 44 -0.93 13.09 -3.14
CA ASP A 44 -2.15 12.42 -3.59
C ASP A 44 -2.50 12.83 -5.03
N TYR A 45 -2.43 11.87 -5.95
CA TYR A 45 -2.74 12.04 -7.38
C TYR A 45 -4.18 11.67 -7.75
N GLY A 46 -4.97 11.18 -6.77
CA GLY A 46 -6.37 10.84 -7.03
C GLY A 46 -7.24 12.04 -7.40
N PRO A 47 -8.40 11.80 -8.02
CA PRO A 47 -8.88 10.52 -8.53
C PRO A 47 -8.46 10.22 -9.99
N TYR A 48 -7.46 10.92 -10.53
CA TYR A 48 -7.04 10.81 -11.93
C TYR A 48 -6.23 9.55 -12.20
N PRO A 49 -6.24 9.04 -13.47
CA PRO A 49 -5.35 7.93 -13.84
C PRO A 49 -3.89 8.25 -13.51
N TYR A 50 -3.21 7.32 -12.87
CA TYR A 50 -1.84 7.51 -12.43
C TYR A 50 -1.05 6.20 -12.54
N VAL A 51 0.21 6.30 -12.96
CA VAL A 51 1.17 5.18 -13.02
C VAL A 51 2.45 5.63 -12.35
N VAL A 52 2.97 4.82 -11.46
CA VAL A 52 4.19 5.09 -10.70
C VAL A 52 4.93 3.78 -10.42
N ASP A 53 6.22 3.85 -10.29
CA ASP A 53 7.00 2.81 -9.63
C ASP A 53 6.68 2.87 -8.13
N ILE A 54 5.85 1.92 -7.66
CA ILE A 54 5.31 1.95 -6.29
C ILE A 54 6.38 1.59 -5.26
N GLU A 55 7.31 0.71 -5.60
CA GLU A 55 8.45 0.35 -4.78
C GLU A 55 9.33 1.58 -4.56
N GLU A 56 9.77 2.24 -5.65
CA GLU A 56 10.58 3.46 -5.57
C GLU A 56 9.87 4.59 -4.80
N ALA A 57 8.57 4.80 -5.03
CA ALA A 57 7.78 5.79 -4.29
C ALA A 57 7.73 5.46 -2.79
N THR A 58 7.56 4.18 -2.44
CA THR A 58 7.52 3.72 -1.06
C THR A 58 8.88 3.88 -0.38
N GLU A 59 9.97 3.55 -1.06
CA GLU A 59 11.33 3.73 -0.56
C GLU A 59 11.72 5.20 -0.39
N GLN A 60 11.24 6.08 -1.25
CA GLN A 60 11.48 7.53 -1.13
C GLN A 60 10.62 8.20 -0.07
N ASN A 61 9.52 7.55 0.39
CA ASN A 61 8.67 8.13 1.43
C ASN A 61 9.37 8.14 2.80
N THR A 62 9.47 9.31 3.39
CA THR A 62 10.07 9.52 4.72
C THR A 62 9.06 9.89 5.80
N THR A 63 7.80 10.06 5.44
CA THR A 63 6.73 10.41 6.38
C THR A 63 6.11 9.14 6.98
N TYR A 64 5.54 9.27 8.14
CA TYR A 64 4.81 8.17 8.77
C TYR A 64 3.68 7.65 7.89
N ARG A 65 2.87 8.56 7.27
CA ARG A 65 1.81 8.21 6.31
C ARG A 65 1.63 9.33 5.30
N THR A 66 1.58 8.98 4.01
CA THR A 66 1.21 9.91 2.93
C THR A 66 0.25 9.22 1.97
N ALA A 67 -0.92 9.83 1.71
CA ALA A 67 -1.80 9.39 0.64
C ALA A 67 -1.12 9.63 -0.71
N LEU A 68 -1.02 8.57 -1.52
CA LEU A 68 -0.45 8.62 -2.85
C LEU A 68 -1.53 8.73 -3.93
N TRP A 69 -2.65 8.06 -3.71
CA TRP A 69 -3.78 8.09 -4.62
C TRP A 69 -5.08 7.77 -3.87
N THR A 70 -6.10 8.62 -4.04
CA THR A 70 -7.42 8.47 -3.43
C THR A 70 -8.51 8.52 -4.50
N GLY A 71 -9.21 7.43 -4.70
CA GLY A 71 -10.37 7.31 -5.57
C GLY A 71 -11.65 7.08 -4.77
N ASN A 72 -12.74 6.76 -5.47
CA ASN A 72 -14.04 6.54 -4.83
C ASN A 72 -14.11 5.22 -4.03
N HIS A 73 -13.37 4.20 -4.44
CA HIS A 73 -13.48 2.83 -3.90
C HIS A 73 -12.15 2.26 -3.43
N LEU A 74 -11.07 3.00 -3.62
CA LEU A 74 -9.72 2.56 -3.30
C LEU A 74 -8.87 3.75 -2.88
N GLN A 75 -7.98 3.53 -1.91
CA GLN A 75 -6.95 4.49 -1.55
C GLN A 75 -5.61 3.80 -1.39
N VAL A 76 -4.55 4.41 -1.90
CA VAL A 76 -3.17 3.97 -1.71
C VAL A 76 -2.44 4.95 -0.82
N THR A 77 -1.80 4.45 0.23
CA THR A 77 -0.95 5.26 1.11
C THR A 77 0.43 4.64 1.26
N LEU A 78 1.43 5.47 1.45
CA LEU A 78 2.80 5.08 1.74
C LEU A 78 3.09 5.30 3.21
N MET A 79 3.85 4.41 3.83
CA MET A 79 4.25 4.55 5.24
C MET A 79 5.75 4.28 5.44
N SER A 80 6.34 5.02 6.38
CA SER A 80 7.69 4.78 6.89
C SER A 80 7.64 4.74 8.42
N ILE A 81 7.82 3.55 8.98
CA ILE A 81 7.70 3.26 10.42
C ILE A 81 9.11 3.10 10.98
N ARG A 82 9.47 3.92 11.97
CA ARG A 82 10.80 3.88 12.57
C ARG A 82 11.04 2.58 13.35
N PRO A 83 12.30 2.17 13.55
CA PRO A 83 12.62 1.04 14.42
C PRO A 83 11.97 1.15 15.80
N GLY A 84 11.27 0.10 16.21
CA GLY A 84 10.52 0.02 17.47
C GLY A 84 9.16 0.74 17.48
N GLU A 85 8.79 1.47 16.42
CA GLU A 85 7.45 2.02 16.25
C GLU A 85 6.51 1.02 15.55
N ASP A 86 5.23 1.34 15.51
CA ASP A 86 4.17 0.53 14.90
C ASP A 86 3.10 1.42 14.24
N ILE A 87 2.17 0.82 13.49
CA ILE A 87 1.05 1.55 12.88
C ILE A 87 -0.02 1.98 13.91
N GLY A 88 0.06 1.49 15.14
CA GLY A 88 -1.01 1.61 16.14
C GLY A 88 -1.96 0.40 16.06
N LEU A 89 -2.46 -0.04 17.24
CA LEU A 89 -3.49 -1.08 17.27
C LEU A 89 -4.82 -0.47 16.81
N GLU A 90 -5.25 -0.85 15.63
CA GLU A 90 -6.41 -0.28 14.93
C GLU A 90 -7.38 -1.33 14.42
N ILE A 91 -8.58 -0.90 14.07
CA ILE A 91 -9.63 -1.68 13.41
C ILE A 91 -10.32 -0.80 12.38
N HIS A 92 -10.61 -1.35 11.21
CA HIS A 92 -11.41 -0.71 10.18
C HIS A 92 -12.70 -1.52 9.99
N PRO A 93 -13.85 -1.08 10.54
CA PRO A 93 -15.07 -1.89 10.54
C PRO A 93 -15.57 -2.30 9.16
N ASP A 94 -15.44 -1.38 8.17
CA ASP A 94 -16.05 -1.51 6.84
C ASP A 94 -15.01 -1.44 5.70
N THR A 95 -13.70 -1.56 6.02
CA THR A 95 -12.63 -1.42 5.05
C THR A 95 -11.69 -2.62 5.10
N ASP A 96 -11.57 -3.33 3.98
CA ASP A 96 -10.49 -4.28 3.80
C ASP A 96 -9.18 -3.53 3.56
N GLN A 97 -8.08 -4.05 4.10
CA GLN A 97 -6.77 -3.45 3.95
C GLN A 97 -5.76 -4.47 3.45
N PHE A 98 -5.00 -4.06 2.45
CA PHE A 98 -3.83 -4.78 1.97
C PHE A 98 -2.59 -3.95 2.27
N LEU A 99 -1.54 -4.58 2.81
CA LEU A 99 -0.23 -3.94 2.95
C LEU A 99 0.83 -4.78 2.24
N ARG A 100 1.80 -4.10 1.63
CA ARG A 100 3.01 -4.75 1.13
C ARG A 100 4.23 -4.05 1.71
N VAL A 101 5.15 -4.86 2.22
CA VAL A 101 6.45 -4.41 2.73
C VAL A 101 7.42 -4.33 1.56
N GLU A 102 8.00 -3.14 1.34
CA GLU A 102 9.04 -2.92 0.33
C GLU A 102 10.45 -2.87 0.96
N GLN A 103 10.54 -2.59 2.27
CA GLN A 103 11.83 -2.57 2.98
C GLN A 103 11.64 -2.82 4.47
N GLY A 104 12.58 -3.56 5.07
CA GLY A 104 12.67 -3.74 6.53
C GLY A 104 11.99 -4.99 7.04
N ASP A 105 12.00 -5.14 8.38
CA ASP A 105 11.52 -6.32 9.09
C ASP A 105 10.50 -5.93 10.15
N GLY A 106 9.44 -6.73 10.29
CA GLY A 106 8.40 -6.46 11.25
C GLY A 106 7.66 -7.70 11.75
N ILE A 107 6.68 -7.45 12.59
CA ILE A 107 5.68 -8.42 13.03
C ILE A 107 4.32 -7.83 12.80
N VAL A 108 3.43 -8.58 12.15
CA VAL A 108 2.01 -8.32 12.12
C VAL A 108 1.30 -9.15 13.18
N GLN A 109 0.36 -8.54 13.89
CA GLN A 109 -0.52 -9.20 14.85
C GLN A 109 -1.97 -8.85 14.49
N MET A 110 -2.85 -9.85 14.47
CA MET A 110 -4.26 -9.70 14.11
C MET A 110 -5.17 -10.54 15.00
N GLY A 111 -6.42 -10.11 15.15
CA GLY A 111 -7.41 -10.86 15.93
C GLY A 111 -8.80 -10.24 15.90
N ASN A 112 -9.74 -10.93 16.53
CA ASN A 112 -11.15 -10.54 16.56
C ASN A 112 -11.49 -9.54 17.70
N SER A 113 -10.56 -9.27 18.58
CA SER A 113 -10.74 -8.26 19.63
C SER A 113 -9.42 -7.58 19.99
N ARG A 114 -9.53 -6.38 20.55
CA ARG A 114 -8.38 -5.55 20.95
C ARG A 114 -7.40 -6.28 21.88
N ASN A 115 -7.92 -7.14 22.74
CA ASN A 115 -7.14 -7.82 23.78
C ASN A 115 -6.83 -9.28 23.39
N ASN A 116 -7.18 -9.72 22.18
CA ASN A 116 -7.00 -11.08 21.73
C ASN A 116 -6.56 -11.13 20.25
N LEU A 117 -5.27 -10.88 20.04
CA LEU A 117 -4.62 -10.95 18.74
C LEU A 117 -4.01 -12.34 18.58
N THR A 118 -4.79 -13.29 18.09
CA THR A 118 -4.42 -14.72 18.02
C THR A 118 -3.53 -15.07 16.83
N PHE A 119 -3.49 -14.21 15.80
CA PHE A 119 -2.62 -14.38 14.65
C PHE A 119 -1.38 -13.51 14.81
N ALA A 120 -0.21 -14.07 14.59
CA ALA A 120 1.04 -13.32 14.51
C ALA A 120 1.97 -13.93 13.45
N ALA A 121 2.57 -13.07 12.62
CA ALA A 121 3.51 -13.49 11.60
C ALA A 121 4.66 -12.48 11.48
N ARG A 122 5.87 -12.96 11.18
CA ARG A 122 6.98 -12.11 10.77
C ARG A 122 6.76 -11.66 9.34
N VAL A 123 7.12 -10.42 9.06
CA VAL A 123 7.07 -9.82 7.73
C VAL A 123 8.41 -9.20 7.39
N HIS A 124 8.76 -9.25 6.14
CA HIS A 124 9.99 -8.69 5.56
C HIS A 124 9.67 -8.17 4.15
N GLU A 125 10.66 -7.66 3.46
CA GLU A 125 10.56 -7.27 2.05
C GLU A 125 9.79 -8.33 1.23
N ASP A 126 8.94 -7.90 0.32
CA ASP A 126 8.00 -8.70 -0.49
C ASP A 126 6.83 -9.35 0.28
N SER A 127 6.76 -9.21 1.60
CA SER A 127 5.61 -9.73 2.35
C SER A 127 4.33 -8.95 2.04
N ALA A 128 3.25 -9.68 1.78
CA ALA A 128 1.90 -9.14 1.64
C ALA A 128 1.05 -9.50 2.88
N ILE A 129 0.30 -8.53 3.40
CA ILE A 129 -0.58 -8.68 4.55
C ILE A 129 -2.00 -8.34 4.11
N MET A 130 -2.94 -9.26 4.25
CA MET A 130 -4.37 -9.06 3.98
C MET A 130 -5.12 -8.97 5.29
N ILE A 131 -5.83 -7.88 5.50
CA ILE A 131 -6.56 -7.58 6.74
C ILE A 131 -8.03 -7.38 6.38
N PRO A 132 -8.89 -8.36 6.70
CA PRO A 132 -10.33 -8.22 6.49
C PRO A 132 -10.93 -7.12 7.34
N ALA A 133 -11.96 -6.47 6.84
CA ALA A 133 -12.78 -5.53 7.61
C ALA A 133 -13.19 -6.11 8.97
N GLY A 134 -13.21 -5.29 10.00
CA GLY A 134 -13.53 -5.71 11.37
C GLY A 134 -12.44 -6.49 12.10
N THR A 135 -11.23 -6.59 11.54
CA THR A 135 -10.09 -7.27 12.18
C THR A 135 -9.21 -6.28 12.93
N TRP A 136 -9.03 -6.48 14.25
CA TRP A 136 -8.02 -5.77 15.02
C TRP A 136 -6.63 -6.16 14.55
N HIS A 137 -5.79 -5.18 14.31
CA HIS A 137 -4.44 -5.45 13.80
C HIS A 137 -3.43 -4.39 14.20
N ASN A 138 -2.16 -4.79 14.18
CA ASN A 138 -1.00 -3.91 14.34
C ASN A 138 0.17 -4.47 13.54
N VAL A 139 1.00 -3.58 13.01
CA VAL A 139 2.28 -3.92 12.37
C VAL A 139 3.38 -3.16 13.08
N THR A 140 4.31 -3.88 13.67
CA THR A 140 5.42 -3.33 14.46
C THR A 140 6.74 -3.51 13.70
N ASN A 141 7.51 -2.45 13.56
CA ASN A 141 8.87 -2.53 13.05
C ASN A 141 9.79 -3.15 14.12
N THR A 142 10.27 -4.37 13.86
CA THR A 142 11.21 -5.10 14.74
C THR A 142 12.65 -5.09 14.22
N GLY A 143 12.86 -4.46 13.06
CA GLY A 143 14.17 -4.31 12.43
C GLY A 143 14.98 -3.11 12.98
N ARG A 144 16.12 -2.88 12.35
CA ARG A 144 17.04 -1.78 12.68
C ARG A 144 16.93 -0.61 11.70
N MET A 145 16.21 -0.79 10.60
CA MET A 145 15.95 0.19 9.57
C MET A 145 14.47 0.57 9.56
N PRO A 146 14.07 1.69 8.94
CA PRO A 146 12.65 1.97 8.74
C PRO A 146 11.95 0.82 8.02
N LEU A 147 10.78 0.42 8.52
CA LEU A 147 9.87 -0.48 7.83
C LEU A 147 9.05 0.36 6.86
N ARG A 148 9.29 0.18 5.57
CA ARG A 148 8.62 0.91 4.49
C ARG A 148 7.63 0.00 3.80
N LEU A 149 6.41 0.48 3.69
CA LEU A 149 5.32 -0.27 3.11
C LEU A 149 4.34 0.66 2.41
N TYR A 150 3.59 0.13 1.47
CA TYR A 150 2.36 0.78 1.03
C TYR A 150 1.15 0.01 1.51
N SER A 151 0.05 0.75 1.69
CA SER A 151 -1.23 0.20 2.09
C SER A 151 -2.31 0.57 1.10
N ILE A 152 -3.20 -0.38 0.82
CA ILE A 152 -4.39 -0.19 -0.01
C ILE A 152 -5.61 -0.37 0.88
N TYR A 153 -6.49 0.61 0.92
CA TYR A 153 -7.77 0.59 1.63
C TYR A 153 -8.92 0.50 0.62
N ALA A 154 -9.87 -0.36 0.86
CA ALA A 154 -11.07 -0.52 0.04
C ALA A 154 -12.31 -0.67 0.95
N PRO A 155 -13.15 0.37 1.05
CA PRO A 155 -13.04 1.72 0.47
C PRO A 155 -11.95 2.60 1.09
N PRO A 156 -11.74 3.86 0.61
CA PRO A 156 -10.81 4.83 1.19
C PRO A 156 -11.08 5.07 2.67
N HIS A 157 -10.00 5.15 3.46
CA HIS A 157 -10.10 5.31 4.92
C HIS A 157 -9.66 6.69 5.41
N HIS A 158 -8.71 7.32 4.73
CA HIS A 158 -8.20 8.63 5.10
C HIS A 158 -8.70 9.73 4.17
N PRO A 159 -8.80 10.99 4.63
CA PRO A 159 -9.10 12.13 3.75
C PRO A 159 -8.11 12.23 2.58
N PHE A 160 -8.60 12.76 1.44
CA PHE A 160 -7.75 13.10 0.31
C PHE A 160 -6.59 14.00 0.74
N GLY A 161 -5.39 13.72 0.22
CA GLY A 161 -4.20 14.51 0.49
C GLY A 161 -3.62 14.35 1.89
N THR A 162 -4.02 13.31 2.64
CA THR A 162 -3.48 13.05 4.00
C THR A 162 -1.96 12.93 3.99
N VAL A 163 -1.30 13.73 4.86
CA VAL A 163 0.13 13.64 5.16
C VAL A 163 0.35 13.72 6.66
N HIS A 164 0.82 12.65 7.26
CA HIS A 164 1.24 12.61 8.66
C HIS A 164 2.76 12.44 8.71
N LYS A 165 3.48 13.46 9.15
CA LYS A 165 4.95 13.41 9.22
C LYS A 165 5.44 12.40 10.25
N THR A 166 4.69 12.28 11.36
CA THR A 166 5.01 11.42 12.49
C THR A 166 3.79 10.60 12.93
N LYS A 167 4.01 9.53 13.69
CA LYS A 167 2.92 8.77 14.34
C LYS A 167 2.05 9.66 15.23
N LYS A 168 2.65 10.62 15.92
CA LYS A 168 1.92 11.58 16.76
C LYS A 168 0.92 12.40 15.95
N ASP A 169 1.29 12.83 14.74
CA ASP A 169 0.38 13.59 13.86
C ASP A 169 -0.81 12.73 13.46
N ALA A 170 -0.57 11.46 13.11
CA ALA A 170 -1.65 10.51 12.79
C ALA A 170 -2.63 10.34 13.96
N LEU A 171 -2.12 10.05 15.16
CA LEU A 171 -2.93 9.87 16.36
C LEU A 171 -3.72 11.13 16.73
N THR A 172 -3.17 12.32 16.46
CA THR A 172 -3.87 13.59 16.70
C THR A 172 -5.01 13.78 15.70
N ALA A 173 -4.79 13.49 14.42
CA ALA A 173 -5.80 13.58 13.38
C ALA A 173 -6.95 12.60 13.63
N GLU A 174 -6.67 11.34 13.96
CA GLU A 174 -7.67 10.31 14.25
C GLU A 174 -8.59 10.68 15.41
N ARG A 175 -8.05 11.29 16.45
CA ARG A 175 -8.86 11.81 17.57
C ARG A 175 -9.82 12.92 17.15
N SER A 176 -9.46 13.73 16.16
CA SER A 176 -10.32 14.81 15.67
C SER A 176 -11.48 14.31 14.81
N TYR A 177 -11.39 13.12 14.22
CA TYR A 177 -12.46 12.51 13.42
C TYR A 177 -13.49 11.73 14.28
N GLN A 178 -13.18 11.38 15.52
CA GLN A 178 -14.11 10.65 16.42
C GLN A 178 -15.21 11.54 17.03
N TRP A 179 -15.28 12.82 16.69
CA TRP A 179 -16.26 13.77 17.23
C TRP A 179 -17.38 14.15 16.25
N TYR A 180 -17.56 13.39 15.16
CA TYR A 180 -18.63 13.62 14.19
C TYR A 180 -19.47 12.37 13.96
#